data_a032f3dc4c1518dcc41dd302981d54a0
#
_entry.id   a032f3dc4c1518dcc41dd302981d54a0
#
_cell.length_a   1.000
_cell.length_b   1.000
_cell.length_c   1.000
_cell.angle_alpha   90.00
_cell.angle_beta   90.00
_cell.angle_gamma   90.00
#
_symmetry.space_group_name_H-M   'P 1'
#
loop_
_entity.id
_entity.type
_entity.pdbx_description
1 polymer ?
#
loop_
_entity_poly.entity_id
_entity_poly.type
_entity_poly.pdbx_seq_one_letter_code
_entity_poly.pdbx_strand_id
1 'polypeptide(L)'
;MKRKDIVYYTRIQPSLGVYDVLELIVRTVETDWFTGMDKRDKRVYLFNNNNLNKTIFTDRKEALKMVKGAEKNKKKLVFTIDEE
;
A
#
# COMPACT_ATOMS: atom_id res chain seq x y z
N MET A 1 12.43 7.40 9.00
CA MET A 1 11.02 7.31 9.43
C MET A 1 10.93 7.50 10.94
N LYS A 2 9.97 8.27 11.36
CA LYS A 2 9.79 8.61 12.79
C LYS A 2 8.36 8.32 13.20
N ARG A 3 8.17 8.09 14.50
CA ARG A 3 6.84 8.01 15.09
C ARG A 3 6.05 9.29 14.76
N LYS A 4 4.78 9.13 14.44
CA LYS A 4 3.83 10.17 14.01
C LYS A 4 3.96 10.60 12.54
N ASP A 5 4.94 10.08 11.81
CA ASP A 5 5.00 10.32 10.37
C ASP A 5 3.80 9.70 9.68
N ILE A 6 3.41 10.29 8.54
CA ILE A 6 2.34 9.77 7.72
C ILE A 6 2.95 8.91 6.61
N VAL A 7 2.41 7.71 6.44
CA VAL A 7 2.80 6.82 5.35
C VAL A 7 1.55 6.36 4.61
N TYR A 8 1.73 5.86 3.40
CA TYR A 8 0.64 5.46 2.51
C TYR A 8 0.81 3.99 2.13
N TYR A 9 -0.15 3.18 2.56
CA TYR A 9 -0.14 1.75 2.29
C TYR A 9 -0.97 1.48 1.06
N THR A 10 -0.33 0.91 0.02
CA THR A 10 -1.02 0.51 -1.20
C THR A 10 -1.61 -0.87 -1.00
N ARG A 11 -2.93 -0.94 -0.94
CA ARG A 11 -3.64 -2.19 -0.76
C ARG A 11 -4.11 -2.68 -2.12
N ILE A 12 -3.41 -3.68 -2.65
CA ILE A 12 -3.67 -4.24 -3.96
C ILE A 12 -4.02 -5.70 -3.80
N GLN A 13 -5.30 -6.02 -3.96
CA GLN A 13 -5.82 -7.39 -3.86
C GLN A 13 -6.68 -7.68 -5.08
N PRO A 14 -6.05 -8.12 -6.19
CA PRO A 14 -6.76 -8.32 -7.45
C PRO A 14 -7.93 -9.30 -7.35
N SER A 15 -7.78 -10.36 -6.56
CA SER A 15 -8.82 -11.36 -6.38
C SER A 15 -10.10 -10.78 -5.75
N LEU A 16 -9.97 -9.70 -4.99
CA LEU A 16 -11.09 -9.02 -4.35
C LEU A 16 -11.46 -7.71 -5.04
N GLY A 17 -10.73 -7.35 -6.09
CA GLY A 17 -10.95 -6.08 -6.79
C GLY A 17 -10.59 -4.87 -5.97
N VAL A 18 -9.68 -5.01 -5.00
CA VAL A 18 -9.29 -3.91 -4.11
C VAL A 18 -8.04 -3.23 -4.65
N TYR A 19 -8.15 -1.92 -4.89
CA TYR A 19 -7.05 -1.07 -5.36
C TYR A 19 -7.18 0.28 -4.68
N ASP A 20 -6.62 0.40 -3.48
CA ASP A 20 -6.72 1.65 -2.72
C ASP A 20 -5.44 1.99 -1.97
N VAL A 21 -5.42 3.20 -1.42
CA VAL A 21 -4.32 3.71 -0.62
C VAL A 21 -4.87 4.08 0.75
N LEU A 22 -4.25 3.53 1.80
CA LEU A 22 -4.59 3.85 3.18
C LEU A 22 -3.57 4.81 3.75
N GLU A 23 -4.05 5.89 4.34
CA GLU A 23 -3.19 6.84 5.06
C GLU A 23 -3.02 6.35 6.50
N LEU A 24 -1.79 6.07 6.89
CA LEU A 24 -1.47 5.54 8.20
C LEU A 24 -0.54 6.46 8.97
N ILE A 25 -0.69 6.46 10.29
CA ILE A 25 0.22 7.16 11.18
C ILE A 25 1.20 6.15 11.76
N VAL A 26 2.49 6.42 11.64
CA VAL A 26 3.53 5.57 12.21
C VAL A 26 3.43 5.61 13.73
N ARG A 27 3.32 4.45 14.36
CA ARG A 27 3.20 4.31 15.82
C ARG A 27 4.48 3.81 16.46
N THR A 28 5.08 2.79 15.88
CA THR A 28 6.28 2.15 16.41
C THR A 28 7.31 2.04 15.30
N VAL A 29 8.56 2.36 15.62
CA VAL A 29 9.67 2.23 14.67
C VAL A 29 10.77 1.42 15.34
N GLU A 30 11.12 0.29 14.73
CA GLU A 30 12.21 -0.56 15.17
C GLU A 30 13.26 -0.67 14.06
N THR A 31 14.31 -1.43 14.30
CA THR A 31 15.41 -1.55 13.35
C THR A 31 14.96 -2.14 12.00
N ASP A 32 14.16 -3.21 12.06
CA ASP A 32 13.78 -3.96 10.86
C ASP A 32 12.30 -3.83 10.49
N TRP A 33 11.50 -3.23 11.35
CA TRP A 33 10.06 -3.14 11.12
C TRP A 33 9.48 -1.89 11.75
N PHE A 34 8.25 -1.58 11.35
CA PHE A 34 7.49 -0.47 11.92
C PHE A 34 6.01 -0.78 11.86
N THR A 35 5.20 -0.03 12.61
CA THR A 35 3.75 -0.15 12.55
C THR A 35 3.12 1.15 12.17
N GLY A 36 2.00 1.05 11.44
CA GLY A 36 1.18 2.20 11.10
C GLY A 36 -0.27 1.96 11.48
N MET A 37 -0.96 2.99 11.95
CA MET A 37 -2.35 2.91 12.36
C MET A 37 -3.25 3.71 11.43
N ASP A 38 -4.35 3.09 10.99
CA ASP A 38 -5.39 3.79 10.24
C ASP A 38 -6.22 4.61 11.23
N LYS A 39 -6.34 5.91 10.97
CA LYS A 39 -7.09 6.81 11.83
C LYS A 39 -8.58 6.50 11.87
N ARG A 40 -9.12 5.91 10.82
CA ARG A 40 -10.55 5.69 10.68
C ARG A 40 -11.05 4.56 11.58
N ASP A 41 -10.40 3.40 11.52
CA ASP A 41 -10.83 2.22 12.26
C ASP A 41 -9.85 1.80 13.35
N LYS A 42 -8.76 2.55 13.51
CA LYS A 42 -7.72 2.30 14.51
C LYS A 42 -7.01 0.95 14.35
N ARG A 43 -7.08 0.37 13.17
CA ARG A 43 -6.33 -0.84 12.87
C ARG A 43 -4.85 -0.54 12.79
N VAL A 44 -4.04 -1.43 13.34
CA VAL A 44 -2.59 -1.33 13.30
C VAL A 44 -2.06 -2.39 12.35
N TYR A 45 -1.19 -1.96 11.44
CA TYR A 45 -0.54 -2.84 10.46
C TYR A 45 0.95 -2.87 10.75
N LEU A 46 1.53 -4.05 10.65
CA LEU A 46 2.96 -4.24 10.83
C LEU A 46 3.63 -4.40 9.47
N PHE A 47 4.69 -3.64 9.26
CA PHE A 47 5.45 -3.67 8.00
C PHE A 47 6.92 -3.93 8.26
N ASN A 48 7.52 -4.69 7.38
CA ASN A 48 8.97 -4.84 7.35
C ASN A 48 9.56 -3.66 6.57
N ASN A 49 10.77 -3.23 6.92
CA ASN A 49 11.42 -2.11 6.21
C ASN A 49 11.62 -2.39 4.72
N ASN A 50 11.65 -3.65 4.32
CA ASN A 50 11.73 -4.03 2.91
C ASN A 50 10.48 -3.66 2.11
N ASN A 51 9.38 -3.36 2.79
CA ASN A 51 8.14 -2.94 2.14
C ASN A 51 8.16 -1.47 1.72
N LEU A 52 9.13 -0.69 2.24
CA LEU A 52 9.25 0.72 1.86
C LEU A 52 9.52 0.84 0.36
N ASN A 53 8.77 1.75 -0.28
CA ASN A 53 8.82 1.98 -1.73
C ASN A 53 8.36 0.79 -2.57
N LYS A 54 7.75 -0.21 -1.96
CA LYS A 54 7.13 -1.36 -2.65
C LYS A 54 5.63 -1.41 -2.41
N THR A 55 5.23 -1.52 -1.16
CA THR A 55 3.82 -1.53 -0.77
C THR A 55 3.46 -0.37 0.11
N ILE A 56 4.46 0.25 0.77
CA ILE A 56 4.24 1.40 1.61
C ILE A 56 5.14 2.54 1.14
N PHE A 57 4.59 3.75 1.11
CA PHE A 57 5.28 4.92 0.57
C PHE A 57 5.17 6.09 1.54
N THR A 58 6.18 6.95 1.51
CA THR A 58 6.16 8.21 2.27
C THR A 58 5.52 9.33 1.46
N ASP A 59 5.37 9.15 0.14
CA ASP A 59 4.78 10.11 -0.76
C ASP A 59 3.46 9.56 -1.31
N ARG A 60 2.38 10.30 -1.13
CA ARG A 60 1.06 9.92 -1.59
C ARG A 60 1.00 9.75 -3.10
N LYS A 61 1.69 10.60 -3.86
CA LYS A 61 1.70 10.52 -5.32
C LYS A 61 2.30 9.21 -5.81
N GLU A 62 3.37 8.77 -5.18
CA GLU A 62 4.00 7.51 -5.52
C GLU A 62 3.08 6.32 -5.22
N ALA A 63 2.40 6.35 -4.08
CA ALA A 63 1.44 5.31 -3.72
C ALA A 63 0.30 5.23 -4.72
N LEU A 64 -0.28 6.37 -5.09
CA LEU A 64 -1.37 6.42 -6.08
C LEU A 64 -0.91 5.91 -7.44
N LYS A 65 0.30 6.25 -7.84
CA LYS A 65 0.87 5.80 -9.11
C LYS A 65 1.00 4.27 -9.14
N MET A 66 1.46 3.68 -8.05
CA MET A 66 1.58 2.23 -7.91
C MET A 66 0.22 1.54 -8.06
N VAL A 67 -0.79 2.04 -7.38
CA VAL A 67 -2.14 1.47 -7.40
C VAL A 67 -2.75 1.58 -8.80
N LYS A 68 -2.61 2.72 -9.46
CA LYS A 68 -3.12 2.91 -10.82
C LYS A 68 -2.43 1.97 -11.80
N GLY A 69 -1.13 1.78 -11.67
CA GLY A 69 -0.37 0.86 -12.50
C GLY A 69 -0.84 -0.58 -12.34
N ALA A 70 -1.07 -1.01 -11.10
CA ALA A 70 -1.57 -2.36 -10.82
C ALA A 70 -2.96 -2.57 -11.40
N GLU A 71 -3.83 -1.57 -11.30
CA GLU A 71 -5.18 -1.65 -11.84
C GLU A 71 -5.17 -1.76 -13.36
N LYS A 72 -4.32 -1.02 -14.03
CA LYS A 72 -4.14 -1.12 -15.48
C LYS A 72 -3.64 -2.50 -15.88
N ASN A 73 -2.70 -3.05 -15.14
CA ASN A 73 -2.16 -4.38 -15.42
C ASN A 73 -3.23 -5.46 -15.26
N LYS A 74 -4.14 -5.31 -14.30
CA LYS A 74 -5.26 -6.22 -14.14
C LYS A 74 -6.14 -6.23 -15.39
N LYS A 75 -6.50 -5.07 -15.91
CA LYS A 75 -7.31 -4.95 -17.12
C LYS A 75 -6.62 -5.59 -18.31
N LYS A 76 -5.31 -5.40 -18.41
CA LYS A 76 -4.51 -5.99 -19.46
C LYS A 76 -4.51 -7.51 -19.40
N LEU A 77 -4.38 -8.07 -18.19
CA LEU A 77 -4.39 -9.52 -17.98
C LEU A 77 -5.73 -10.14 -18.34
N VAL A 78 -6.82 -9.50 -17.92
CA VAL A 78 -8.18 -9.97 -18.25
C VAL A 78 -8.38 -9.96 -19.77
N PHE A 79 -7.94 -8.92 -20.44
CA PHE A 79 -8.04 -8.83 -21.90
C PHE A 79 -7.25 -9.95 -22.58
N THR A 80 -6.07 -10.26 -22.10
CA THR A 80 -5.23 -11.34 -22.63
C THR A 80 -5.90 -12.69 -22.47
N ILE A 81 -6.52 -12.94 -21.33
CA ILE A 81 -7.23 -14.20 -21.06
C ILE A 81 -8.42 -14.35 -22.02
N ASP A 82 -9.12 -13.27 -22.30
CA ASP A 82 -10.27 -13.29 -23.22
C ASP A 82 -9.88 -13.65 -24.66
N GLU A 83 -8.65 -13.36 -25.04
CA GLU A 83 -8.15 -13.68 -26.37
C GLU A 83 -7.81 -15.15 -26.54
N GLU A 84 -7.60 -15.86 -25.47
CA GLU A 84 -7.30 -17.28 -25.49
C GLU A 84 -8.56 -18.14 -25.55
#